data_74e128d3c02bf3833aba74ae1f0d55f3
#
_entry.id   74e128d3c02bf3833aba74ae1f0d55f3
#
_cell.length_a   1.000
_cell.length_b   1.000
_cell.length_c   1.000
_cell.angle_alpha   90.00
_cell.angle_beta   90.00
_cell.angle_gamma   90.00
#
_symmetry.space_group_name_H-M   'P 1'
#
loop_
_entity.id
_entity.type
_entity.pdbx_description
1 polymer ?
#
loop_
_entity_poly.entity_id
_entity_poly.type
_entity_poly.pdbx_seq_one_letter_code
_entity_poly.pdbx_strand_id
1 'polypeptide(L)'
;MTRSTAGFTLVETLVALAVTATLATAGTLMMMQTLQASRTVDARMDEVRSLGSAFGLMRADFNEVTRRPSAAPDAYLPAIGFEGLKSDKTGELVSFVRAGWTDPVIGSERSDLQRVAYAYEDGNLIRKAWLRPDPVRNTPTVERVLIEDIETLEIQYRRKGVWFDAWPATNSGDYPDLIRFTVTFADSDVLTLNCMLGTLS
;
A
#
# COMPACT_ATOMS: atom_id res chain seq x y z
N MET A 1 -80.99 -7.91 19.72
CA MET A 1 -79.89 -8.10 18.69
C MET A 1 -78.72 -8.69 19.39
N THR A 2 -78.57 -10.01 19.34
CA THR A 2 -77.43 -10.77 19.92
C THR A 2 -76.33 -10.84 18.88
N ARG A 3 -75.21 -10.15 19.12
CA ARG A 3 -73.98 -10.26 18.33
C ARG A 3 -73.40 -11.64 18.57
N SER A 4 -73.38 -12.47 17.52
CA SER A 4 -72.66 -13.73 17.49
C SER A 4 -71.18 -13.42 17.50
N THR A 5 -70.48 -13.72 18.58
CA THR A 5 -69.02 -13.75 18.64
C THR A 5 -68.54 -15.07 18.01
N ALA A 6 -68.13 -15.01 16.74
CA ALA A 6 -67.46 -16.11 16.08
C ALA A 6 -66.06 -16.26 16.72
N GLY A 7 -65.83 -17.38 17.42
CA GLY A 7 -64.52 -17.72 17.97
C GLY A 7 -63.61 -18.23 16.85
N PHE A 8 -62.30 -17.98 16.95
CA PHE A 8 -61.24 -18.46 16.04
C PHE A 8 -61.21 -20.00 16.05
N THR A 9 -61.13 -20.58 14.87
CA THR A 9 -60.99 -22.04 14.74
C THR A 9 -59.53 -22.45 14.98
N LEU A 10 -59.29 -23.66 15.50
CA LEU A 10 -57.96 -24.18 15.79
C LEU A 10 -57.11 -24.27 14.49
N VAL A 11 -57.73 -24.52 13.34
CA VAL A 11 -57.08 -24.57 12.03
C VAL A 11 -56.61 -23.18 11.60
N GLU A 12 -57.41 -22.15 11.87
CA GLU A 12 -57.06 -20.77 11.51
C GLU A 12 -55.84 -20.25 12.29
N THR A 13 -55.73 -20.59 13.57
CA THR A 13 -54.56 -20.30 14.41
C THR A 13 -53.31 -21.06 13.95
N LEU A 14 -53.45 -22.33 13.55
CA LEU A 14 -52.35 -23.12 13.00
C LEU A 14 -51.82 -22.53 11.68
N VAL A 15 -52.73 -22.16 10.77
CA VAL A 15 -52.33 -21.54 9.48
C VAL A 15 -51.67 -20.20 9.70
N ALA A 16 -52.20 -19.35 10.60
CA ALA A 16 -51.60 -18.09 10.94
C ALA A 16 -50.18 -18.25 11.52
N LEU A 17 -49.99 -19.21 12.42
CA LEU A 17 -48.66 -19.57 12.97
C LEU A 17 -47.69 -20.07 11.89
N ALA A 18 -48.15 -20.92 10.98
CA ALA A 18 -47.30 -21.44 9.89
C ALA A 18 -46.85 -20.30 8.94
N VAL A 19 -47.77 -19.41 8.58
CA VAL A 19 -47.48 -18.24 7.73
C VAL A 19 -46.49 -17.28 8.45
N THR A 20 -46.74 -16.97 9.73
CA THR A 20 -45.81 -16.10 10.46
C THR A 20 -44.42 -16.75 10.64
N ALA A 21 -44.33 -18.02 10.89
CA ALA A 21 -43.05 -18.75 11.00
C ALA A 21 -42.28 -18.73 9.67
N THR A 22 -42.96 -18.94 8.54
CA THR A 22 -42.32 -18.89 7.22
C THR A 22 -41.83 -17.48 6.87
N LEU A 23 -42.61 -16.45 7.15
CA LEU A 23 -42.24 -15.05 6.93
C LEU A 23 -41.06 -14.66 7.83
N ALA A 24 -41.07 -15.03 9.11
CA ALA A 24 -39.97 -14.77 10.03
C ALA A 24 -38.66 -15.44 9.58
N THR A 25 -38.76 -16.70 9.12
CA THR A 25 -37.59 -17.42 8.59
C THR A 25 -37.05 -16.77 7.34
N ALA A 26 -37.91 -16.40 6.38
CA ALA A 26 -37.50 -15.71 5.16
C ALA A 26 -36.84 -14.35 5.48
N GLY A 27 -37.40 -13.58 6.42
CA GLY A 27 -36.83 -12.30 6.86
C GLY A 27 -35.45 -12.46 7.49
N THR A 28 -35.27 -13.49 8.33
CA THR A 28 -33.97 -13.79 8.95
C THR A 28 -32.92 -14.19 7.92
N LEU A 29 -33.28 -15.01 6.94
CA LEU A 29 -32.37 -15.41 5.86
C LEU A 29 -31.94 -14.22 5.00
N MET A 30 -32.88 -13.34 4.63
CA MET A 30 -32.55 -12.12 3.89
C MET A 30 -31.61 -11.20 4.70
N MET A 31 -31.84 -11.05 6.00
CA MET A 31 -30.96 -10.26 6.86
C MET A 31 -29.55 -10.85 6.93
N MET A 32 -29.42 -12.16 7.07
CA MET A 32 -28.12 -12.85 7.07
C MET A 32 -27.38 -12.64 5.75
N GLN A 33 -28.05 -12.79 4.60
CA GLN A 33 -27.45 -12.57 3.28
C GLN A 33 -26.96 -11.11 3.12
N THR A 34 -27.76 -10.14 3.56
CA THR A 34 -27.39 -8.72 3.52
C THR A 34 -26.15 -8.45 4.36
N LEU A 35 -26.08 -8.99 5.57
CA LEU A 35 -24.92 -8.85 6.47
C LEU A 35 -23.66 -9.51 5.88
N GLN A 36 -23.80 -10.67 5.24
CA GLN A 36 -22.66 -11.32 4.57
C GLN A 36 -22.17 -10.51 3.38
N ALA A 37 -23.08 -10.01 2.54
CA ALA A 37 -22.72 -9.15 1.41
C ALA A 37 -22.03 -7.87 1.87
N SER A 38 -22.52 -7.22 2.94
CA SER A 38 -21.87 -6.04 3.51
C SER A 38 -20.44 -6.33 3.96
N ARG A 39 -20.20 -7.43 4.68
CA ARG A 39 -18.85 -7.81 5.14
C ARG A 39 -17.88 -8.04 3.97
N THR A 40 -18.35 -8.66 2.89
CA THR A 40 -17.53 -8.88 1.70
C THR A 40 -17.15 -7.54 1.03
N VAL A 41 -18.11 -6.62 0.94
CA VAL A 41 -17.85 -5.27 0.40
C VAL A 41 -16.87 -4.51 1.30
N ASP A 42 -17.07 -4.54 2.62
CA ASP A 42 -16.20 -3.83 3.56
C ASP A 42 -14.75 -4.34 3.46
N ALA A 43 -14.54 -5.66 3.42
CA ALA A 43 -13.21 -6.25 3.26
C ALA A 43 -12.53 -5.82 1.94
N ARG A 44 -13.26 -5.81 0.82
CA ARG A 44 -12.74 -5.32 -0.46
C ARG A 44 -12.43 -3.82 -0.44
N MET A 45 -13.24 -3.04 0.23
CA MET A 45 -13.01 -1.60 0.38
C MET A 45 -11.77 -1.31 1.20
N ASP A 46 -11.50 -2.08 2.25
CA ASP A 46 -10.30 -1.92 3.08
C ASP A 46 -9.03 -2.27 2.32
N GLU A 47 -9.06 -3.32 1.50
CA GLU A 47 -7.97 -3.69 0.59
C GLU A 47 -7.66 -2.56 -0.41
N VAL A 48 -8.68 -2.04 -1.09
CA VAL A 48 -8.53 -0.92 -2.04
C VAL A 48 -8.00 0.34 -1.36
N ARG A 49 -8.45 0.63 -0.13
CA ARG A 49 -7.94 1.78 0.65
C ARG A 49 -6.49 1.59 1.05
N SER A 50 -6.09 0.39 1.46
CA SER A 50 -4.70 0.06 1.80
C SER A 50 -3.79 0.27 0.61
N LEU A 51 -4.12 -0.29 -0.56
CA LEU A 51 -3.38 -0.12 -1.80
C LEU A 51 -3.34 1.35 -2.23
N GLY A 52 -4.47 2.07 -2.15
CA GLY A 52 -4.53 3.50 -2.45
C GLY A 52 -3.62 4.33 -1.55
N SER A 53 -3.55 4.02 -0.26
CA SER A 53 -2.65 4.67 0.70
C SER A 53 -1.18 4.37 0.39
N ALA A 54 -0.85 3.10 0.08
CA ALA A 54 0.49 2.69 -0.30
C ALA A 54 0.96 3.45 -1.55
N PHE A 55 0.13 3.50 -2.60
CA PHE A 55 0.44 4.21 -3.84
C PHE A 55 0.54 5.72 -3.66
N GLY A 56 -0.33 6.31 -2.82
CA GLY A 56 -0.24 7.72 -2.48
C GLY A 56 1.09 8.06 -1.83
N LEU A 57 1.55 7.22 -0.89
CA LEU A 57 2.84 7.39 -0.23
C LEU A 57 4.02 7.21 -1.20
N MET A 58 3.98 6.16 -2.05
CA MET A 58 5.02 5.93 -3.05
C MET A 58 5.14 7.12 -4.02
N ARG A 59 4.03 7.61 -4.55
CA ARG A 59 4.03 8.78 -5.44
C ARG A 59 4.56 10.03 -4.75
N ALA A 60 4.19 10.25 -3.50
CA ALA A 60 4.71 11.38 -2.73
C ALA A 60 6.23 11.28 -2.54
N ASP A 61 6.74 10.09 -2.19
CA ASP A 61 8.18 9.86 -2.04
C ASP A 61 8.95 10.15 -3.33
N PHE A 62 8.50 9.59 -4.46
CA PHE A 62 9.18 9.77 -5.74
C PHE A 62 9.05 11.18 -6.31
N ASN A 63 7.96 11.89 -6.00
CA ASN A 63 7.79 13.29 -6.40
C ASN A 63 8.74 14.24 -5.66
N GLU A 64 9.16 13.87 -4.46
CA GLU A 64 10.04 14.68 -3.60
C GLU A 64 11.51 14.21 -3.63
N VAL A 65 11.90 13.36 -4.58
CA VAL A 65 13.29 12.91 -4.74
C VAL A 65 14.22 14.11 -4.95
N THR A 66 15.34 14.14 -4.24
CA THR A 66 16.35 15.20 -4.36
C THR A 66 17.60 14.69 -5.06
N ARG A 67 18.41 15.61 -5.62
CA ARG A 67 19.71 15.26 -6.22
C ARG A 67 20.83 15.16 -5.19
N ARG A 68 20.50 15.30 -3.90
CA ARG A 68 21.49 15.17 -2.84
C ARG A 68 21.85 13.69 -2.64
N PRO A 69 23.12 13.30 -2.77
CA PRO A 69 23.52 11.95 -2.43
C PRO A 69 23.50 11.73 -0.91
N SER A 70 23.13 10.52 -0.51
CA SER A 70 23.23 10.04 0.88
C SER A 70 24.58 9.38 1.09
N ALA A 71 25.24 9.69 2.20
CA ALA A 71 26.42 8.93 2.61
C ALA A 71 26.02 7.48 2.90
N ALA A 72 26.85 6.54 2.44
CA ALA A 72 26.66 5.16 2.81
C ALA A 72 26.89 4.97 4.32
N PRO A 73 26.22 3.98 4.97
CA PRO A 73 26.44 3.67 6.38
C PRO A 73 27.90 3.30 6.70
N ASP A 74 28.61 2.85 5.68
CA ASP A 74 30.03 2.55 5.73
C ASP A 74 30.81 3.67 5.05
N ALA A 75 31.69 4.33 5.80
CA ALA A 75 32.45 5.51 5.36
C ALA A 75 33.39 5.25 4.17
N TYR A 76 33.60 4.00 3.82
CA TYR A 76 34.42 3.61 2.65
C TYR A 76 33.64 3.47 1.35
N LEU A 77 32.30 3.49 1.39
CA LEU A 77 31.48 3.43 0.20
C LEU A 77 31.14 4.84 -0.32
N PRO A 78 31.05 5.01 -1.65
CA PRO A 78 30.66 6.31 -2.21
C PRO A 78 29.23 6.69 -1.79
N ALA A 79 29.00 7.97 -1.66
CA ALA A 79 27.66 8.50 -1.45
C ALA A 79 26.78 8.22 -2.67
N ILE A 80 25.54 7.78 -2.43
CA ILE A 80 24.59 7.37 -3.47
C ILE A 80 23.40 8.31 -3.47
N GLY A 81 23.11 8.93 -4.62
CA GLY A 81 21.95 9.78 -4.78
C GLY A 81 20.68 8.98 -5.11
N PHE A 82 20.78 8.12 -6.09
CA PHE A 82 19.73 7.20 -6.51
C PHE A 82 20.33 5.86 -6.88
N GLU A 83 19.70 4.79 -6.46
CA GLU A 83 20.03 3.43 -6.84
C GLU A 83 18.76 2.63 -7.07
N GLY A 84 18.75 1.85 -8.15
CA GLY A 84 17.69 0.91 -8.48
C GLY A 84 18.27 -0.45 -8.86
N LEU A 85 18.06 -1.44 -8.01
CA LEU A 85 18.53 -2.80 -8.28
C LEU A 85 17.50 -3.57 -9.11
N LYS A 86 17.96 -4.67 -9.69
CA LYS A 86 17.11 -5.63 -10.37
C LYS A 86 16.13 -6.29 -9.38
N SER A 87 14.92 -6.55 -9.83
CA SER A 87 13.86 -7.15 -9.03
C SER A 87 14.03 -8.65 -8.73
N ASP A 88 15.07 -9.29 -9.30
CA ASP A 88 15.47 -10.67 -8.94
C ASP A 88 16.20 -10.79 -7.59
N LYS A 89 16.41 -9.65 -6.92
CA LYS A 89 17.07 -9.57 -5.62
C LYS A 89 16.07 -9.38 -4.49
N THR A 90 16.45 -9.84 -3.31
CA THR A 90 15.78 -9.55 -2.04
C THR A 90 16.51 -8.44 -1.31
N GLY A 91 15.81 -7.74 -0.43
CA GLY A 91 16.34 -6.60 0.31
C GLY A 91 16.02 -5.26 -0.34
N GLU A 92 16.86 -4.26 -0.15
CA GLU A 92 16.63 -2.92 -0.70
C GLU A 92 16.79 -2.93 -2.23
N LEU A 93 15.71 -2.60 -2.93
CA LEU A 93 15.68 -2.57 -4.40
C LEU A 93 15.79 -1.16 -4.97
N VAL A 94 15.24 -0.17 -4.29
CA VAL A 94 15.31 1.24 -4.71
C VAL A 94 15.67 2.07 -3.50
N SER A 95 16.66 2.96 -3.63
CA SER A 95 17.00 3.89 -2.56
C SER A 95 17.34 5.28 -3.08
N PHE A 96 16.95 6.31 -2.34
CA PHE A 96 17.15 7.71 -2.67
C PHE A 96 16.97 8.62 -1.45
N VAL A 97 17.32 9.89 -1.62
CA VAL A 97 17.01 10.94 -0.65
C VAL A 97 15.82 11.75 -1.15
N ARG A 98 14.83 11.96 -0.28
CA ARG A 98 13.69 12.84 -0.54
C ARG A 98 13.72 14.08 0.35
N ALA A 99 13.06 15.14 -0.11
CA ALA A 99 12.74 16.34 0.68
C ALA A 99 11.31 16.22 1.28
N GLY A 100 10.88 17.30 1.95
CA GLY A 100 9.49 17.43 2.42
C GLY A 100 9.14 16.56 3.63
N TRP A 101 10.13 16.05 4.36
CA TRP A 101 9.89 15.44 5.65
C TRP A 101 9.78 16.51 6.74
N THR A 102 8.67 16.55 7.42
CA THR A 102 8.49 17.46 8.56
C THR A 102 8.77 16.71 9.86
N ASP A 103 9.74 17.18 10.63
CA ASP A 103 9.99 16.62 11.96
C ASP A 103 8.77 16.91 12.86
N PRO A 104 8.16 15.88 13.47
CA PRO A 104 7.05 16.07 14.39
C PRO A 104 7.46 16.79 15.69
N VAL A 105 8.76 16.91 15.97
CA VAL A 105 9.27 17.62 17.13
C VAL A 105 9.42 19.12 16.81
N ILE A 106 8.52 19.93 17.34
CA ILE A 106 8.54 21.39 17.17
C ILE A 106 9.86 21.97 17.72
N GLY A 107 10.56 22.72 16.89
CA GLY A 107 11.81 23.41 17.27
C GLY A 107 13.07 22.54 17.10
N SER A 108 12.98 21.39 16.46
CA SER A 108 14.19 20.66 16.06
C SER A 108 14.82 21.33 14.84
N GLU A 109 16.13 21.55 14.87
CA GLU A 109 16.93 22.02 13.71
C GLU A 109 17.31 20.85 12.78
N ARG A 110 16.42 19.86 12.63
CA ARG A 110 16.69 18.72 11.77
C ARG A 110 16.42 19.05 10.31
N SER A 111 17.17 18.39 9.44
CA SER A 111 16.98 18.50 8.00
C SER A 111 15.59 18.01 7.60
N ASP A 112 14.97 18.67 6.64
CA ASP A 112 13.76 18.24 5.92
C ASP A 112 14.02 17.09 4.95
N LEU A 113 15.27 16.64 4.86
CA LEU A 113 15.72 15.54 4.00
C LEU A 113 15.69 14.21 4.75
N GLN A 114 15.25 13.19 4.04
CA GLN A 114 15.12 11.81 4.55
C GLN A 114 15.62 10.83 3.50
N ARG A 115 16.44 9.84 3.91
CA ARG A 115 16.71 8.68 3.06
C ARG A 115 15.53 7.74 3.12
N VAL A 116 15.11 7.24 1.97
CA VAL A 116 14.04 6.24 1.80
C VAL A 116 14.56 5.11 0.94
N ALA A 117 14.19 3.89 1.29
CA ALA A 117 14.38 2.72 0.46
C ALA A 117 13.09 1.90 0.37
N TYR A 118 12.93 1.23 -0.76
CA TYR A 118 11.91 0.22 -0.99
C TYR A 118 12.59 -1.13 -1.05
N ALA A 119 12.18 -2.04 -0.19
CA ALA A 119 12.73 -3.39 -0.08
C ALA A 119 11.66 -4.43 -0.41
N TYR A 120 12.09 -5.55 -0.95
CA TYR A 120 11.26 -6.73 -1.14
C TYR A 120 11.78 -7.86 -0.25
N GLU A 121 10.99 -8.26 0.72
CA GLU A 121 11.35 -9.25 1.73
C GLU A 121 10.12 -10.12 2.03
N ASP A 122 10.28 -11.43 2.01
CA ASP A 122 9.25 -12.41 2.37
C ASP A 122 7.87 -12.18 1.71
N GLY A 123 7.86 -11.84 0.43
CA GLY A 123 6.61 -11.58 -0.31
C GLY A 123 5.99 -10.21 -0.03
N ASN A 124 6.70 -9.31 0.65
CA ASN A 124 6.19 -8.00 1.02
C ASN A 124 7.01 -6.87 0.40
N LEU A 125 6.34 -5.83 -0.08
CA LEU A 125 6.98 -4.56 -0.42
C LEU A 125 7.00 -3.67 0.82
N ILE A 126 8.20 -3.39 1.31
CA ILE A 126 8.45 -2.65 2.54
C ILE A 126 9.09 -1.31 2.20
N ARG A 127 8.56 -0.23 2.76
CA ARG A 127 9.19 1.08 2.76
C ARG A 127 10.02 1.25 4.03
N LYS A 128 11.31 1.53 3.87
CA LYS A 128 12.24 1.87 4.96
C LYS A 128 12.59 3.35 4.88
N ALA A 129 12.47 4.06 5.98
CA ALA A 129 12.79 5.48 6.05
C ALA A 129 13.68 5.77 7.25
N TRP A 130 14.83 6.39 7.00
CA TRP A 130 15.76 6.81 8.05
C TRP A 130 15.43 8.23 8.48
N LEU A 131 15.54 8.50 9.76
CA LEU A 131 15.29 9.86 10.31
C LEU A 131 16.37 10.89 9.92
N ARG A 132 17.38 10.47 9.16
CA ARG A 132 18.46 11.33 8.65
C ARG A 132 18.78 10.97 7.20
N PRO A 133 19.17 11.96 6.36
CA PRO A 133 19.55 11.68 4.99
C PRO A 133 20.86 10.86 4.90
N ASP A 134 21.75 11.00 5.88
CA ASP A 134 23.02 10.27 5.97
C ASP A 134 22.96 9.33 7.19
N PRO A 135 22.41 8.10 7.02
CA PRO A 135 22.30 7.16 8.12
C PRO A 135 23.68 6.58 8.48
N VAL A 136 23.91 6.43 9.78
CA VAL A 136 25.02 5.66 10.35
C VAL A 136 24.48 4.32 10.87
N ARG A 137 25.37 3.39 11.19
CA ARG A 137 25.01 1.99 11.54
C ARG A 137 23.84 1.81 12.52
N ASN A 138 23.58 2.76 13.41
CA ASN A 138 22.52 2.70 14.42
C ASN A 138 21.47 3.80 14.23
N THR A 139 21.35 4.39 13.04
CA THR A 139 20.30 5.38 12.77
C THR A 139 18.94 4.71 12.83
N PRO A 140 17.98 5.23 13.64
CA PRO A 140 16.64 4.67 13.70
C PRO A 140 15.97 4.67 12.33
N THR A 141 15.33 3.55 11.99
CA THR A 141 14.60 3.33 10.76
C THR A 141 13.13 3.12 11.10
N VAL A 142 12.26 3.72 10.31
CA VAL A 142 10.82 3.45 10.34
C VAL A 142 10.50 2.58 9.14
N GLU A 143 9.99 1.38 9.42
CA GLU A 143 9.57 0.43 8.39
C GLU A 143 8.05 0.38 8.31
N ARG A 144 7.54 0.27 7.09
CA ARG A 144 6.12 0.12 6.81
C ARG A 144 5.93 -0.86 5.67
N VAL A 145 5.18 -1.93 5.92
CA VAL A 145 4.69 -2.82 4.86
C VAL A 145 3.66 -2.04 4.05
N LEU A 146 3.84 -2.00 2.74
CA LEU A 146 2.97 -1.29 1.79
C LEU A 146 2.03 -2.24 1.06
N ILE A 147 2.56 -3.38 0.61
CA ILE A 147 1.84 -4.40 -0.13
C ILE A 147 2.31 -5.74 0.40
N GLU A 148 1.36 -6.61 0.73
CA GLU A 148 1.58 -7.97 1.23
C GLU A 148 1.22 -9.00 0.15
N ASP A 149 1.61 -10.25 0.39
CA ASP A 149 1.25 -11.42 -0.42
C ASP A 149 1.62 -11.31 -1.91
N ILE A 150 2.78 -10.70 -2.18
CA ILE A 150 3.33 -10.55 -3.53
C ILE A 150 3.99 -11.86 -3.97
N GLU A 151 3.55 -12.44 -5.09
CA GLU A 151 4.20 -13.58 -5.73
C GLU A 151 5.42 -13.14 -6.54
N THR A 152 5.26 -12.09 -7.36
CA THR A 152 6.37 -11.51 -8.13
C THR A 152 6.32 -9.98 -8.13
N LEU A 153 7.49 -9.37 -7.99
CA LEU A 153 7.68 -7.93 -8.10
C LEU A 153 8.65 -7.64 -9.24
N GLU A 154 8.22 -6.83 -10.20
CA GLU A 154 9.09 -6.31 -11.26
C GLU A 154 9.21 -4.80 -11.12
N ILE A 155 10.45 -4.29 -11.20
CA ILE A 155 10.73 -2.84 -11.17
C ILE A 155 11.49 -2.47 -12.43
N GLN A 156 10.97 -1.48 -13.14
CA GLN A 156 11.58 -0.94 -14.35
C GLN A 156 11.79 0.56 -14.22
N TYR A 157 12.88 1.02 -14.78
CA TYR A 157 13.31 2.42 -14.76
C TYR A 157 13.27 2.97 -16.17
N ARG A 158 12.72 4.17 -16.37
CA ARG A 158 12.68 4.79 -17.70
C ARG A 158 13.47 6.10 -17.71
N ARG A 159 14.18 6.32 -18.81
CA ARG A 159 14.80 7.61 -19.12
C ARG A 159 14.71 7.91 -20.60
N LYS A 160 14.22 9.10 -20.94
CA LYS A 160 14.08 9.57 -22.33
C LYS A 160 13.39 8.53 -23.23
N GLY A 161 12.39 7.84 -22.72
CA GLY A 161 11.61 6.83 -23.43
C GLY A 161 12.21 5.42 -23.44
N VAL A 162 13.44 5.21 -22.97
CA VAL A 162 14.09 3.90 -22.90
C VAL A 162 13.90 3.30 -21.51
N TRP A 163 13.57 2.00 -21.45
CA TRP A 163 13.38 1.25 -20.21
C TRP A 163 14.62 0.44 -19.86
N PHE A 164 14.90 0.34 -18.57
CA PHE A 164 16.03 -0.38 -17.97
C PHE A 164 15.51 -1.22 -16.79
N ASP A 165 16.08 -2.41 -16.62
CA ASP A 165 15.71 -3.31 -15.51
C ASP A 165 16.49 -3.01 -14.22
N ALA A 166 17.51 -2.17 -14.28
CA ALA A 166 18.27 -1.71 -13.13
C ALA A 166 18.77 -0.29 -13.37
N TRP A 167 19.01 0.44 -12.30
CA TRP A 167 19.61 1.76 -12.31
C TRP A 167 20.83 1.76 -11.40
N PRO A 168 22.05 1.74 -11.95
CA PRO A 168 23.26 1.66 -11.15
C PRO A 168 23.36 2.87 -10.22
N ALA A 169 23.92 2.66 -9.05
CA ALA A 169 24.16 3.70 -8.07
C ALA A 169 24.81 4.92 -8.71
N THR A 170 24.18 6.06 -8.57
CA THR A 170 24.68 7.32 -9.14
C THR A 170 24.61 8.46 -8.15
N ASN A 171 25.66 9.27 -8.15
CA ASN A 171 25.73 10.54 -7.46
C ASN A 171 25.81 11.74 -8.42
N SER A 172 25.79 11.46 -9.75
CA SER A 172 25.99 12.46 -10.82
C SER A 172 24.70 13.20 -11.22
N GLY A 173 23.58 12.97 -10.54
CA GLY A 173 22.30 13.58 -10.90
C GLY A 173 21.65 12.95 -12.15
N ASP A 174 22.11 11.79 -12.57
CA ASP A 174 21.49 11.00 -13.63
C ASP A 174 20.42 10.09 -13.05
N TYR A 175 19.16 10.56 -13.02
CA TYR A 175 18.02 9.87 -12.43
C TYR A 175 17.04 9.42 -13.51
N PRO A 176 16.27 8.34 -13.27
CA PRO A 176 15.17 7.97 -14.17
C PRO A 176 14.09 9.06 -14.15
N ASP A 177 13.34 9.18 -15.22
CA ASP A 177 12.18 10.09 -15.28
C ASP A 177 10.88 9.42 -14.80
N LEU A 178 10.87 8.09 -14.80
CA LEU A 178 9.74 7.28 -14.38
C LEU A 178 10.20 5.93 -13.88
N ILE A 179 9.55 5.45 -12.82
CA ILE A 179 9.73 4.10 -12.28
C ILE A 179 8.40 3.37 -12.36
N ARG A 180 8.42 2.13 -12.81
CA ARG A 180 7.27 1.24 -12.87
C ARG A 180 7.46 0.10 -11.89
N PHE A 181 6.49 -0.10 -11.04
CA PHE A 181 6.35 -1.29 -10.21
C PHE A 181 5.22 -2.14 -10.78
N THR A 182 5.49 -3.38 -11.11
CA THR A 182 4.51 -4.38 -11.49
C THR A 182 4.50 -5.46 -10.43
N VAL A 183 3.37 -5.60 -9.76
CA VAL A 183 3.15 -6.55 -8.68
C VAL A 183 2.19 -7.62 -9.19
N THR A 184 2.54 -8.88 -9.06
CA THR A 184 1.66 -10.01 -9.34
C THR A 184 1.35 -10.73 -8.03
N PHE A 185 0.08 -10.97 -7.77
CA PHE A 185 -0.40 -11.71 -6.61
C PHE A 185 -0.64 -13.19 -6.94
N ALA A 186 -0.80 -14.01 -5.90
CA ALA A 186 -0.98 -15.46 -6.05
C ALA A 186 -2.24 -15.87 -6.84
N ASP A 187 -3.27 -15.03 -6.87
CA ASP A 187 -4.49 -15.19 -7.68
C ASP A 187 -4.31 -14.73 -9.15
N SER A 188 -3.10 -14.38 -9.54
CA SER A 188 -2.71 -13.86 -10.86
C SER A 188 -3.24 -12.46 -11.18
N ASP A 189 -3.77 -11.74 -10.19
CA ASP A 189 -4.07 -10.33 -10.35
C ASP A 189 -2.75 -9.54 -10.50
N VAL A 190 -2.73 -8.61 -11.45
CA VAL A 190 -1.56 -7.80 -11.77
C VAL A 190 -1.85 -6.33 -11.52
N LEU A 191 -1.01 -5.71 -10.72
CA LEU A 191 -1.10 -4.31 -10.38
C LEU A 191 0.12 -3.55 -10.89
N THR A 192 -0.10 -2.48 -11.65
CA THR A 192 0.98 -1.65 -12.18
C THR A 192 0.90 -0.24 -11.62
N LEU A 193 1.97 0.21 -10.97
CA LEU A 193 2.13 1.57 -10.49
C LEU A 193 3.25 2.27 -11.25
N ASN A 194 2.96 3.44 -11.82
CA ASN A 194 3.95 4.31 -12.42
C ASN A 194 4.17 5.53 -11.51
N CYS A 195 5.42 5.75 -11.09
CA CYS A 195 5.85 6.88 -10.29
C CYS A 195 6.78 7.77 -11.12
N MET A 196 6.37 9.01 -11.34
CA MET A 196 7.26 10.02 -11.93
C MET A 196 8.17 10.57 -10.85
N LEU A 197 9.45 10.77 -11.18
CA LEU A 197 10.32 11.52 -10.30
C LEU A 197 10.03 13.00 -10.49
N GLY A 198 9.90 13.71 -9.37
CA GLY A 198 9.74 15.17 -9.39
C GLY A 198 10.89 15.82 -10.11
N THR A 199 10.61 16.95 -10.77
CA THR A 199 11.64 17.79 -11.37
C THR A 199 12.44 18.43 -10.24
N LEU A 200 13.56 17.82 -9.99
CA LEU A 200 14.51 18.23 -8.96
C LEU A 200 15.08 19.61 -9.31
N SER A 201 14.67 20.60 -8.60
CA SER A 201 15.27 21.93 -8.62
C SER A 201 16.60 21.97 -7.87
#